data_5ac06882d75d0e96ae1734e827257d82
#
_entry.id   5ac06882d75d0e96ae1734e827257d82
#
_cell.length_a   1.000
_cell.length_b   1.000
_cell.length_c   1.000
_cell.angle_alpha   90.00
_cell.angle_beta   90.00
_cell.angle_gamma   90.00
#
_symmetry.space_group_name_H-M   'P 1'
#
loop_
_entity.id
_entity.type
_entity.pdbx_description
1 polymer ?
#
loop_
_entity_poly.entity_id
_entity_poly.type
_entity_poly.pdbx_seq_one_letter_code
_entity_poly.pdbx_strand_id
1 'polypeptide(L)'
;MNYKNKWALITGASAGIGATFARAYAAKGANLILVARREDRLRELASELEAKHQIKTKIIAADLADPTAPQAIFDVLARENIPVDILINNAGYGLPGYYTDNDWAAHRAFLELMVTSYAHMTRLFLPGMLARDFGQIIQVASLAGLVPGSAGHTLYGPAKGFLVSFAQSLAAECDGTGVNSSALCPGFTYSEFHDVNATRGLVSQLPKYMFMKPEPVVEGAINAVERGRAVYVPGAWNSFVAWLNKALPRPMAEAFVKNQSKRFRKAHAD
;
A
#
# COMPACT_ATOMS: atom_id res chain seq x y z
N MET A 1 -9.22 17.83 -6.34
CA MET A 1 -7.98 18.50 -6.82
C MET A 1 -7.81 18.30 -8.33
N ASN A 2 -7.11 19.21 -9.03
CA ASN A 2 -6.72 19.00 -10.44
C ASN A 2 -5.29 18.46 -10.47
N TYR A 3 -5.08 17.31 -11.13
CA TYR A 3 -3.78 16.64 -11.22
C TYR A 3 -3.11 16.80 -12.60
N LYS A 4 -3.63 17.67 -13.44
CA LYS A 4 -3.04 17.94 -14.76
C LYS A 4 -1.57 18.36 -14.61
N ASN A 5 -0.68 17.73 -15.36
CA ASN A 5 0.79 17.90 -15.31
C ASN A 5 1.47 17.41 -14.01
N LYS A 6 0.74 16.80 -13.07
CA LYS A 6 1.34 16.13 -11.91
C LYS A 6 1.75 14.71 -12.26
N TRP A 7 2.78 14.19 -11.60
CA TRP A 7 3.26 12.83 -11.77
C TRP A 7 3.00 11.99 -10.53
N ALA A 8 2.30 10.87 -10.73
CA ALA A 8 2.03 9.90 -9.68
C ALA A 8 2.90 8.65 -9.87
N LEU A 9 3.82 8.39 -8.92
CA LEU A 9 4.60 7.16 -8.85
C LEU A 9 3.82 6.12 -8.04
N ILE A 10 3.57 4.96 -8.66
CA ILE A 10 2.78 3.89 -8.06
C ILE A 10 3.59 2.61 -8.08
N THR A 11 3.94 2.10 -6.91
CA THR A 11 4.61 0.82 -6.76
C THR A 11 3.59 -0.32 -6.73
N GLY A 12 3.95 -1.50 -7.28
CA GLY A 12 3.02 -2.61 -7.42
C GLY A 12 1.85 -2.31 -8.38
N ALA A 13 2.10 -1.48 -9.41
CA ALA A 13 1.08 -0.99 -10.33
C ALA A 13 0.50 -2.06 -11.28
N SER A 14 1.11 -3.26 -11.37
CA SER A 14 0.72 -4.29 -12.33
C SER A 14 -0.59 -5.01 -12.01
N ALA A 15 -1.20 -4.81 -10.83
CA ALA A 15 -2.45 -5.47 -10.42
C ALA A 15 -3.14 -4.80 -9.22
N GLY A 16 -4.36 -5.21 -8.93
CA GLY A 16 -5.09 -4.92 -7.70
C GLY A 16 -5.21 -3.43 -7.37
N ILE A 17 -4.92 -3.08 -6.11
CA ILE A 17 -5.02 -1.69 -5.60
C ILE A 17 -4.09 -0.75 -6.37
N GLY A 18 -2.86 -1.19 -6.71
CA GLY A 18 -1.91 -0.38 -7.48
C GLY A 18 -2.42 -0.02 -8.88
N ALA A 19 -2.93 -0.98 -9.63
CA ALA A 19 -3.54 -0.73 -10.94
C ALA A 19 -4.80 0.16 -10.84
N THR A 20 -5.56 0.01 -9.75
CA THR A 20 -6.73 0.86 -9.49
C THR A 20 -6.31 2.30 -9.18
N PHE A 21 -5.24 2.52 -8.41
CA PHE A 21 -4.66 3.86 -8.24
C PHE A 21 -4.22 4.47 -9.56
N ALA A 22 -3.56 3.68 -10.43
CA ALA A 22 -3.15 4.16 -11.75
C ALA A 22 -4.35 4.65 -12.58
N ARG A 23 -5.42 3.86 -12.64
CA ARG A 23 -6.66 4.26 -13.34
C ARG A 23 -7.31 5.51 -12.72
N ALA A 24 -7.35 5.58 -11.40
CA ALA A 24 -7.97 6.71 -10.70
C ALA A 24 -7.21 8.02 -10.91
N TYR A 25 -5.87 8.01 -10.83
CA TYR A 25 -5.07 9.20 -11.08
C TYR A 25 -5.02 9.58 -12.56
N ALA A 26 -4.99 8.61 -13.49
CA ALA A 26 -5.11 8.86 -14.93
C ALA A 26 -6.44 9.57 -15.28
N ALA A 27 -7.55 9.09 -14.72
CA ALA A 27 -8.86 9.72 -14.91
C ALA A 27 -8.95 11.15 -14.36
N LYS A 28 -8.09 11.50 -13.40
CA LYS A 28 -7.93 12.86 -12.85
C LYS A 28 -6.88 13.71 -13.61
N GLY A 29 -6.29 13.17 -14.69
CA GLY A 29 -5.35 13.85 -15.58
C GLY A 29 -3.89 13.82 -15.13
N ALA A 30 -3.53 13.00 -14.15
CA ALA A 30 -2.13 12.83 -13.74
C ALA A 30 -1.35 11.97 -14.75
N ASN A 31 -0.09 12.32 -14.98
CA ASN A 31 0.88 11.43 -15.61
C ASN A 31 1.32 10.35 -14.61
N LEU A 32 1.73 9.19 -15.09
CA LEU A 32 1.99 8.04 -14.24
C LEU A 32 3.42 7.52 -14.37
N ILE A 33 4.01 7.15 -13.24
CA ILE A 33 5.22 6.33 -13.16
C ILE A 33 4.79 4.99 -12.58
N LEU A 34 4.80 3.96 -13.41
CA LEU A 34 4.31 2.63 -13.09
C LEU A 34 5.49 1.72 -12.75
N VAL A 35 5.56 1.27 -11.50
CA VAL A 35 6.67 0.43 -11.00
C VAL A 35 6.15 -0.93 -10.56
N ALA A 36 6.65 -2.02 -11.15
CA ALA A 36 6.44 -3.40 -10.73
C ALA A 36 7.45 -4.33 -11.44
N ARG A 37 7.47 -5.61 -11.05
CA ARG A 37 8.34 -6.63 -11.67
C ARG A 37 7.84 -7.09 -13.05
N ARG A 38 6.52 -7.12 -13.27
CA ARG A 38 5.88 -7.63 -14.51
C ARG A 38 5.74 -6.48 -15.51
N GLU A 39 6.76 -6.33 -16.36
CA GLU A 39 6.83 -5.24 -17.32
C GLU A 39 5.74 -5.31 -18.40
N ASP A 40 5.41 -6.52 -18.86
CA ASP A 40 4.33 -6.78 -19.81
C ASP A 40 3.00 -6.16 -19.36
N ARG A 41 2.60 -6.44 -18.12
CA ARG A 41 1.36 -5.88 -17.54
C ARG A 41 1.42 -4.37 -17.32
N LEU A 42 2.61 -3.83 -17.04
CA LEU A 42 2.78 -2.38 -16.96
C LEU A 42 2.60 -1.71 -18.33
N ARG A 43 3.10 -2.34 -19.41
CA ARG A 43 2.94 -1.87 -20.77
C ARG A 43 1.47 -1.89 -21.22
N GLU A 44 0.73 -2.96 -20.93
CA GLU A 44 -0.69 -3.07 -21.21
C GLU A 44 -1.48 -1.97 -20.50
N LEU A 45 -1.25 -1.78 -19.19
CA LEU A 45 -1.91 -0.75 -18.40
C LEU A 45 -1.56 0.66 -18.89
N ALA A 46 -0.29 0.92 -19.21
CA ALA A 46 0.16 2.20 -19.73
C ALA A 46 -0.56 2.54 -21.05
N SER A 47 -0.58 1.61 -22.00
CA SER A 47 -1.25 1.79 -23.30
C SER A 47 -2.75 2.04 -23.14
N GLU A 48 -3.43 1.29 -22.24
CA GLU A 48 -4.85 1.52 -21.91
C GLU A 48 -5.08 2.98 -21.45
N LEU A 49 -4.23 3.44 -20.51
CA LEU A 49 -4.45 4.71 -19.83
C LEU A 49 -4.04 5.92 -20.69
N GLU A 50 -2.97 5.80 -21.48
CA GLU A 50 -2.56 6.82 -22.44
C GLU A 50 -3.61 7.04 -23.53
N ALA A 51 -4.13 5.95 -24.10
CA ALA A 51 -5.19 6.02 -25.12
C ALA A 51 -6.48 6.64 -24.59
N LYS A 52 -6.85 6.32 -23.34
CA LYS A 52 -8.13 6.74 -22.75
C LYS A 52 -8.09 8.17 -22.18
N HIS A 53 -6.97 8.58 -21.59
CA HIS A 53 -6.89 9.80 -20.78
C HIS A 53 -5.92 10.85 -21.33
N GLN A 54 -5.19 10.56 -22.42
CA GLN A 54 -4.21 11.46 -23.07
C GLN A 54 -3.13 11.95 -22.08
N ILE A 55 -2.72 11.09 -21.16
CA ILE A 55 -1.65 11.31 -20.19
C ILE A 55 -0.34 10.71 -20.71
N LYS A 56 0.76 11.03 -20.02
CA LYS A 56 2.06 10.38 -20.24
C LYS A 56 2.29 9.29 -19.20
N THR A 57 2.95 8.21 -19.60
CA THR A 57 3.40 7.17 -18.68
C THR A 57 4.90 6.94 -18.76
N LYS A 58 5.48 6.57 -17.63
CA LYS A 58 6.85 6.04 -17.51
C LYS A 58 6.78 4.67 -16.86
N ILE A 59 7.32 3.65 -17.50
CA ILE A 59 7.38 2.29 -16.97
C ILE A 59 8.78 2.06 -16.42
N ILE A 60 8.86 1.49 -15.21
CA ILE A 60 10.11 1.06 -14.58
C ILE A 60 9.91 -0.35 -14.03
N ALA A 61 10.48 -1.35 -14.71
CA ALA A 61 10.50 -2.72 -14.20
C ALA A 61 11.52 -2.83 -13.08
N ALA A 62 11.07 -3.07 -11.84
CA ALA A 62 11.93 -3.16 -10.66
C ALA A 62 11.36 -4.11 -9.61
N ASP A 63 12.26 -4.81 -8.89
CA ASP A 63 11.91 -5.56 -7.67
C ASP A 63 12.35 -4.74 -6.46
N LEU A 64 11.38 -4.25 -5.70
CA LEU A 64 11.64 -3.46 -4.50
C LEU A 64 12.12 -4.29 -3.27
N ALA A 65 12.25 -5.61 -3.41
CA ALA A 65 13.00 -6.44 -2.48
C ALA A 65 14.53 -6.33 -2.69
N ASP A 66 14.96 -5.73 -3.82
CA ASP A 66 16.35 -5.32 -4.02
C ASP A 66 16.58 -3.96 -3.34
N PRO A 67 17.50 -3.87 -2.36
CA PRO A 67 17.75 -2.63 -1.61
C PRO A 67 18.26 -1.47 -2.49
N THR A 68 18.78 -1.76 -3.69
CA THR A 68 19.27 -0.74 -4.63
C THR A 68 18.16 -0.16 -5.52
N ALA A 69 17.02 -0.85 -5.63
CA ALA A 69 15.94 -0.47 -6.54
C ALA A 69 15.35 0.92 -6.27
N PRO A 70 15.09 1.36 -5.02
CA PRO A 70 14.58 2.70 -4.76
C PRO A 70 15.50 3.81 -5.30
N GLN A 71 16.83 3.70 -5.09
CA GLN A 71 17.79 4.67 -5.60
C GLN A 71 17.84 4.64 -7.14
N ALA A 72 17.86 3.45 -7.75
CA ALA A 72 17.87 3.31 -9.20
C ALA A 72 16.64 3.95 -9.85
N ILE A 73 15.45 3.80 -9.26
CA ILE A 73 14.23 4.46 -9.71
C ILE A 73 14.38 5.98 -9.64
N PHE A 74 14.87 6.49 -8.51
CA PHE A 74 15.10 7.93 -8.33
C PHE A 74 16.07 8.48 -9.38
N ASP A 75 17.19 7.80 -9.62
CA ASP A 75 18.22 8.24 -10.57
C ASP A 75 17.72 8.27 -12.03
N VAL A 76 16.87 7.30 -12.41
CA VAL A 76 16.20 7.30 -13.73
C VAL A 76 15.31 8.54 -13.87
N LEU A 77 14.47 8.81 -12.89
CA LEU A 77 13.53 9.94 -12.94
C LEU A 77 14.26 11.30 -12.87
N ALA A 78 15.33 11.39 -12.07
CA ALA A 78 16.14 12.59 -12.00
C ALA A 78 16.84 12.93 -13.33
N ARG A 79 17.42 11.93 -14.00
CA ARG A 79 18.04 12.10 -15.33
C ARG A 79 17.04 12.55 -16.40
N GLU A 80 15.80 12.13 -16.31
CA GLU A 80 14.74 12.49 -17.25
C GLU A 80 13.98 13.75 -16.83
N ASN A 81 14.37 14.39 -15.71
CA ASN A 81 13.68 15.54 -15.13
C ASN A 81 12.18 15.31 -14.89
N ILE A 82 11.80 14.09 -14.48
CA ILE A 82 10.43 13.75 -14.13
C ILE A 82 10.23 13.94 -12.63
N PRO A 83 9.45 14.94 -12.19
CA PRO A 83 9.17 15.13 -10.78
C PRO A 83 8.17 14.08 -10.28
N VAL A 84 8.28 13.69 -9.01
CA VAL A 84 7.25 12.91 -8.35
C VAL A 84 6.46 13.82 -7.42
N ASP A 85 5.20 14.04 -7.75
CA ASP A 85 4.26 14.87 -6.96
C ASP A 85 3.37 14.01 -6.06
N ILE A 86 3.14 12.75 -6.45
CA ILE A 86 2.31 11.79 -5.74
C ILE A 86 3.10 10.49 -5.65
N LEU A 87 3.24 9.96 -4.42
CA LEU A 87 3.92 8.69 -4.16
C LEU A 87 2.93 7.70 -3.54
N ILE A 88 2.66 6.61 -4.25
CA ILE A 88 1.84 5.50 -3.77
C ILE A 88 2.75 4.30 -3.50
N ASN A 89 3.16 4.16 -2.26
CA ASN A 89 3.87 2.98 -1.78
C ASN A 89 2.85 1.86 -1.56
N ASN A 90 2.71 0.96 -2.54
CA ASN A 90 1.69 -0.08 -2.55
C ASN A 90 2.26 -1.49 -2.77
N ALA A 91 3.43 -1.62 -3.39
CA ALA A 91 4.03 -2.93 -3.66
C ALA A 91 4.14 -3.77 -2.38
N GLY A 92 3.65 -5.01 -2.42
CA GLY A 92 3.69 -5.86 -1.23
C GLY A 92 3.10 -7.24 -1.46
N TYR A 93 3.42 -8.13 -0.54
CA TYR A 93 2.88 -9.49 -0.46
C TYR A 93 2.74 -9.90 1.01
N GLY A 94 2.07 -11.01 1.28
CA GLY A 94 2.06 -11.67 2.58
C GLY A 94 3.07 -12.80 2.60
N LEU A 95 3.74 -13.01 3.73
CA LEU A 95 4.57 -14.17 3.98
C LEU A 95 3.79 -15.12 4.89
N PRO A 96 3.10 -16.14 4.34
CA PRO A 96 2.27 -17.04 5.13
C PRO A 96 3.10 -18.04 5.93
N GLY A 97 2.48 -18.63 6.95
CA GLY A 97 3.09 -19.61 7.84
C GLY A 97 3.49 -19.03 9.19
N TYR A 98 4.01 -19.90 10.07
CA TYR A 98 4.61 -19.47 11.33
C TYR A 98 5.98 -18.85 11.07
N TYR A 99 6.50 -18.15 12.05
CA TYR A 99 7.78 -17.45 11.90
C TYR A 99 8.94 -18.39 11.55
N THR A 100 8.90 -19.61 12.04
CA THR A 100 9.92 -20.65 11.82
C THR A 100 9.75 -21.43 10.52
N ASP A 101 8.63 -21.27 9.80
CA ASP A 101 8.36 -22.01 8.56
C ASP A 101 9.13 -21.43 7.36
N ASN A 102 9.57 -20.19 7.48
CA ASN A 102 10.31 -19.49 6.45
C ASN A 102 11.76 -19.25 6.92
N ASP A 103 12.69 -19.28 5.99
CA ASP A 103 14.09 -18.96 6.27
C ASP A 103 14.32 -17.44 6.45
N TRP A 104 15.49 -17.08 6.96
CA TRP A 104 15.84 -15.67 7.17
C TRP A 104 15.92 -14.87 5.87
N ALA A 105 16.29 -15.48 4.73
CA ALA A 105 16.35 -14.80 3.45
C ALA A 105 14.96 -14.32 3.00
N ALA A 106 13.93 -15.17 3.17
CA ALA A 106 12.54 -14.80 2.90
C ALA A 106 12.05 -13.67 3.83
N HIS A 107 12.36 -13.75 5.14
CA HIS A 107 12.02 -12.69 6.09
C HIS A 107 12.71 -11.36 5.76
N ARG A 108 13.99 -11.40 5.38
CA ARG A 108 14.76 -10.22 4.99
C ARG A 108 14.18 -9.57 3.72
N ALA A 109 13.90 -10.36 2.69
CA ALA A 109 13.28 -9.86 1.45
C ALA A 109 11.90 -9.24 1.72
N PHE A 110 11.11 -9.86 2.61
CA PHE A 110 9.83 -9.32 3.03
C PHE A 110 9.98 -7.96 3.73
N LEU A 111 10.90 -7.83 4.69
CA LEU A 111 11.14 -6.58 5.41
C LEU A 111 11.71 -5.51 4.49
N GLU A 112 12.61 -5.88 3.57
CA GLU A 112 13.15 -4.97 2.57
C GLU A 112 12.02 -4.36 1.73
N LEU A 113 11.15 -5.20 1.16
CA LEU A 113 10.02 -4.72 0.38
C LEU A 113 8.99 -3.93 1.21
N MET A 114 8.59 -4.46 2.38
CA MET A 114 7.41 -3.97 3.09
C MET A 114 7.68 -2.82 4.06
N VAL A 115 8.94 -2.58 4.39
CA VAL A 115 9.37 -1.57 5.38
C VAL A 115 10.43 -0.65 4.79
N THR A 116 11.59 -1.21 4.43
CA THR A 116 12.76 -0.42 4.02
C THR A 116 12.50 0.33 2.73
N SER A 117 11.96 -0.34 1.70
CA SER A 117 11.71 0.30 0.40
C SER A 117 10.70 1.46 0.51
N TYR A 118 9.66 1.32 1.32
CA TYR A 118 8.68 2.39 1.56
C TYR A 118 9.31 3.63 2.22
N ALA A 119 10.14 3.40 3.24
CA ALA A 119 10.86 4.48 3.91
C ALA A 119 11.87 5.15 2.96
N HIS A 120 12.63 4.35 2.20
CA HIS A 120 13.63 4.84 1.26
C HIS A 120 13.01 5.64 0.10
N MET A 121 11.96 5.10 -0.54
CA MET A 121 11.22 5.84 -1.58
C MET A 121 10.68 7.17 -1.05
N THR A 122 10.10 7.17 0.15
CA THR A 122 9.61 8.39 0.79
C THR A 122 10.75 9.38 1.03
N ARG A 123 11.90 8.93 1.56
CA ARG A 123 13.08 9.79 1.80
C ARG A 123 13.61 10.42 0.52
N LEU A 124 13.59 9.70 -0.59
CA LEU A 124 14.09 10.20 -1.88
C LEU A 124 13.19 11.27 -2.49
N PHE A 125 11.87 11.13 -2.40
CA PHE A 125 10.94 12.03 -3.10
C PHE A 125 10.36 13.16 -2.24
N LEU A 126 10.28 12.99 -0.92
CA LEU A 126 9.75 14.00 -0.01
C LEU A 126 10.46 15.37 -0.11
N PRO A 127 11.80 15.49 -0.20
CA PRO A 127 12.45 16.80 -0.30
C PRO A 127 12.00 17.60 -1.53
N GLY A 128 11.83 16.94 -2.67
CA GLY A 128 11.33 17.59 -3.88
C GLY A 128 9.87 18.02 -3.76
N MET A 129 9.03 17.26 -3.05
CA MET A 129 7.65 17.64 -2.77
C MET A 129 7.58 18.89 -1.87
N LEU A 130 8.38 18.92 -0.79
CA LEU A 130 8.48 20.08 0.11
C LEU A 130 8.96 21.33 -0.62
N ALA A 131 9.98 21.20 -1.47
CA ALA A 131 10.52 22.33 -2.24
C ALA A 131 9.51 22.93 -3.24
N ARG A 132 8.55 22.14 -3.71
CA ARG A 132 7.47 22.58 -4.62
C ARG A 132 6.19 22.96 -3.89
N ASP A 133 6.16 22.86 -2.56
CA ASP A 133 4.98 23.07 -1.71
C ASP A 133 3.76 22.29 -2.20
N PHE A 134 4.00 21.08 -2.70
CA PHE A 134 2.97 20.14 -3.14
C PHE A 134 3.47 18.71 -3.08
N GLY A 135 2.72 17.85 -2.39
CA GLY A 135 2.99 16.42 -2.37
C GLY A 135 1.86 15.62 -1.75
N GLN A 136 1.69 14.38 -2.25
CA GLN A 136 0.80 13.40 -1.64
C GLN A 136 1.54 12.08 -1.48
N ILE A 137 1.58 11.54 -0.27
CA ILE A 137 2.20 10.26 0.03
C ILE A 137 1.15 9.33 0.61
N ILE A 138 0.88 8.21 -0.06
CA ILE A 138 -0.02 7.18 0.45
C ILE A 138 0.80 5.92 0.73
N GLN A 139 0.84 5.53 2.01
CA GLN A 139 1.40 4.25 2.45
C GLN A 139 0.25 3.22 2.44
N VAL A 140 0.27 2.23 1.55
CA VAL A 140 -0.75 1.17 1.55
C VAL A 140 -0.44 0.18 2.68
N ALA A 141 -1.01 0.48 3.84
CA ALA A 141 -0.94 -0.32 5.05
C ALA A 141 -1.97 -1.47 5.00
N SER A 142 -2.66 -1.73 6.09
CA SER A 142 -3.74 -2.73 6.23
C SER A 142 -4.47 -2.51 7.55
N LEU A 143 -5.70 -2.99 7.66
CA LEU A 143 -6.40 -3.15 8.92
C LEU A 143 -5.58 -4.00 9.93
N ALA A 144 -4.76 -4.94 9.42
CA ALA A 144 -3.83 -5.75 10.23
C ALA A 144 -2.78 -4.92 10.99
N GLY A 145 -2.48 -3.70 10.52
CA GLY A 145 -1.60 -2.76 11.23
C GLY A 145 -2.26 -1.99 12.38
N LEU A 146 -3.58 -2.10 12.52
CA LEU A 146 -4.38 -1.41 13.54
C LEU A 146 -4.94 -2.34 14.61
N VAL A 147 -4.73 -3.65 14.46
CA VAL A 147 -5.22 -4.68 15.39
C VAL A 147 -4.03 -5.45 15.99
N PRO A 148 -4.22 -6.14 17.14
CA PRO A 148 -3.19 -6.98 17.73
C PRO A 148 -2.68 -8.05 16.76
N GLY A 149 -1.42 -8.48 16.94
CA GLY A 149 -0.78 -9.49 16.12
C GLY A 149 -1.52 -10.83 16.11
N SER A 150 -1.52 -11.49 14.96
CA SER A 150 -2.13 -12.81 14.73
C SER A 150 -1.09 -13.83 14.31
N ALA A 151 -1.33 -15.12 14.65
CA ALA A 151 -0.51 -16.22 14.17
C ALA A 151 -0.73 -16.45 12.66
N GLY A 152 0.30 -16.97 11.97
CA GLY A 152 0.24 -17.34 10.55
C GLY A 152 0.69 -16.28 9.55
N HIS A 153 0.93 -15.04 10.01
CA HIS A 153 1.49 -13.93 9.23
C HIS A 153 2.31 -13.01 10.14
N THR A 154 3.30 -13.54 10.79
CA THR A 154 3.97 -12.91 11.94
C THR A 154 4.49 -11.51 11.68
N LEU A 155 5.17 -11.29 10.56
CA LEU A 155 5.75 -9.98 10.21
C LEU A 155 4.77 -9.04 9.50
N TYR A 156 3.66 -9.55 8.97
CA TYR A 156 2.75 -8.72 8.17
C TYR A 156 2.07 -7.61 8.99
N GLY A 157 1.45 -7.98 10.12
CA GLY A 157 0.84 -7.00 11.02
C GLY A 157 1.82 -5.94 11.50
N PRO A 158 2.99 -6.30 12.07
CA PRO A 158 4.03 -5.36 12.46
C PRO A 158 4.51 -4.44 11.33
N ALA A 159 4.78 -4.97 10.12
CA ALA A 159 5.18 -4.16 8.97
C ALA A 159 4.08 -3.14 8.58
N LYS A 160 2.81 -3.58 8.58
CA LYS A 160 1.69 -2.67 8.30
C LYS A 160 1.44 -1.66 9.43
N GLY A 161 1.72 -2.03 10.67
CA GLY A 161 1.72 -1.11 11.82
C GLY A 161 2.82 -0.04 11.72
N PHE A 162 4.02 -0.43 11.28
CA PHE A 162 5.09 0.52 10.95
C PHE A 162 4.61 1.56 9.95
N LEU A 163 3.97 1.15 8.86
CA LEU A 163 3.48 2.09 7.83
C LEU A 163 2.41 3.06 8.35
N VAL A 164 1.55 2.60 9.27
CA VAL A 164 0.56 3.48 9.93
C VAL A 164 1.25 4.55 10.75
N SER A 165 2.17 4.16 11.65
CA SER A 165 2.90 5.10 12.50
C SER A 165 3.79 6.03 11.67
N PHE A 166 4.45 5.51 10.63
CA PHE A 166 5.28 6.27 9.72
C PHE A 166 4.49 7.36 8.97
N ALA A 167 3.32 7.01 8.43
CA ALA A 167 2.46 7.99 7.76
C ALA A 167 1.96 9.09 8.72
N GLN A 168 1.66 8.74 9.97
CA GLN A 168 1.26 9.71 11.00
C GLN A 168 2.38 10.67 11.37
N SER A 169 3.62 10.15 11.55
CA SER A 169 4.79 10.99 11.83
C SER A 169 5.08 11.95 10.67
N LEU A 170 5.05 11.44 9.43
CA LEU A 170 5.22 12.27 8.23
C LEU A 170 4.13 13.35 8.11
N ALA A 171 2.87 13.00 8.42
CA ALA A 171 1.79 13.98 8.40
C ALA A 171 2.01 15.11 9.42
N ALA A 172 2.56 14.78 10.60
CA ALA A 172 2.90 15.76 11.62
C ALA A 172 4.13 16.61 11.22
N GLU A 173 5.16 16.00 10.61
CA GLU A 173 6.35 16.72 10.12
C GLU A 173 6.04 17.65 8.95
N CYS A 174 5.06 17.31 8.12
CA CYS A 174 4.63 18.10 6.96
C CYS A 174 3.51 19.11 7.28
N ASP A 175 3.09 19.21 8.55
CA ASP A 175 2.03 20.15 8.92
C ASP A 175 2.43 21.60 8.59
N GLY A 176 1.48 22.34 8.04
CA GLY A 176 1.74 23.70 7.54
C GLY A 176 2.45 23.78 6.18
N THR A 177 2.71 22.65 5.52
CA THR A 177 3.22 22.60 4.13
C THR A 177 2.16 22.13 3.15
N GLY A 178 2.44 22.23 1.85
CA GLY A 178 1.58 21.66 0.80
C GLY A 178 1.70 20.13 0.63
N VAL A 179 2.35 19.42 1.56
CA VAL A 179 2.59 17.96 1.49
C VAL A 179 1.71 17.23 2.50
N ASN A 180 0.96 16.24 2.03
CA ASN A 180 0.11 15.38 2.86
C ASN A 180 0.59 13.94 2.84
N SER A 181 0.57 13.28 4.00
CA SER A 181 0.86 11.86 4.16
C SER A 181 -0.33 11.11 4.76
N SER A 182 -0.65 9.92 4.22
CA SER A 182 -1.77 9.10 4.68
C SER A 182 -1.44 7.61 4.64
N ALA A 183 -1.82 6.87 5.67
CA ALA A 183 -1.87 5.42 5.65
C ALA A 183 -3.26 4.95 5.20
N LEU A 184 -3.32 4.23 4.09
CA LEU A 184 -4.50 3.49 3.67
C LEU A 184 -4.52 2.14 4.37
N CYS A 185 -5.54 1.88 5.19
CA CYS A 185 -5.69 0.65 5.99
C CYS A 185 -6.88 -0.19 5.52
N PRO A 186 -6.82 -0.85 4.35
CA PRO A 186 -7.92 -1.65 3.86
C PRO A 186 -8.06 -2.95 4.66
N GLY A 187 -9.29 -3.46 4.74
CA GLY A 187 -9.58 -4.85 5.06
C GLY A 187 -9.44 -5.73 3.80
N PHE A 188 -10.22 -6.82 3.74
CA PHE A 188 -10.21 -7.68 2.56
C PHE A 188 -10.71 -6.91 1.33
N THR A 189 -9.87 -6.88 0.30
CA THR A 189 -10.14 -6.20 -0.96
C THR A 189 -9.94 -7.20 -2.10
N TYR A 190 -10.88 -7.25 -3.05
CA TYR A 190 -10.75 -8.11 -4.23
C TYR A 190 -9.53 -7.70 -5.04
N SER A 191 -8.49 -8.55 -5.04
CA SER A 191 -7.24 -8.35 -5.76
C SER A 191 -6.51 -9.68 -5.95
N GLU A 192 -5.47 -9.70 -6.78
CA GLU A 192 -4.56 -10.85 -6.93
C GLU A 192 -3.70 -11.10 -5.66
N PHE A 193 -3.75 -10.22 -4.67
CA PHE A 193 -2.96 -10.35 -3.43
C PHE A 193 -3.17 -11.69 -2.74
N HIS A 194 -4.43 -12.19 -2.72
CA HIS A 194 -4.76 -13.46 -2.11
C HIS A 194 -4.30 -14.66 -2.94
N ASP A 195 -4.12 -14.50 -4.25
CA ASP A 195 -3.56 -15.54 -5.12
C ASP A 195 -2.06 -15.66 -4.92
N VAL A 196 -1.35 -14.53 -4.91
CA VAL A 196 0.10 -14.47 -4.68
C VAL A 196 0.48 -15.07 -3.33
N ASN A 197 -0.37 -14.91 -2.32
CA ASN A 197 -0.14 -15.40 -0.96
C ASN A 197 -0.69 -16.82 -0.72
N ALA A 198 -1.23 -17.52 -1.74
CA ALA A 198 -1.88 -18.81 -1.61
C ALA A 198 -2.99 -18.87 -0.52
N THR A 199 -3.59 -17.73 -0.18
CA THR A 199 -4.62 -17.60 0.87
C THR A 199 -6.04 -17.55 0.32
N ARG A 200 -6.22 -17.62 -1.01
CA ARG A 200 -7.55 -17.52 -1.66
C ARG A 200 -8.55 -18.52 -1.12
N GLY A 201 -8.14 -19.79 -0.91
CA GLY A 201 -9.01 -20.84 -0.39
C GLY A 201 -9.57 -20.54 1.01
N LEU A 202 -8.75 -19.96 1.89
CA LEU A 202 -9.15 -19.56 3.24
C LEU A 202 -10.02 -18.31 3.23
N VAL A 203 -9.65 -17.35 2.40
CA VAL A 203 -10.33 -16.06 2.31
C VAL A 203 -11.69 -16.19 1.60
N SER A 204 -11.84 -17.10 0.65
CA SER A 204 -13.12 -17.36 -0.05
C SER A 204 -14.25 -17.87 0.85
N GLN A 205 -13.92 -18.41 2.03
CA GLN A 205 -14.91 -18.86 3.03
C GLN A 205 -15.45 -17.72 3.90
N LEU A 206 -14.88 -16.51 3.81
CA LEU A 206 -15.33 -15.37 4.59
C LEU A 206 -16.60 -14.75 3.98
N PRO A 207 -17.48 -14.17 4.81
CA PRO A 207 -18.70 -13.51 4.33
C PRO A 207 -18.40 -12.39 3.33
N LYS A 208 -19.18 -12.31 2.25
CA LYS A 208 -18.98 -11.33 1.16
C LYS A 208 -18.97 -9.87 1.62
N TYR A 209 -19.71 -9.54 2.68
CA TYR A 209 -19.76 -8.16 3.22
C TYR A 209 -18.41 -7.66 3.80
N MET A 210 -17.49 -8.59 4.09
CA MET A 210 -16.12 -8.25 4.54
C MET A 210 -15.21 -7.81 3.40
N PHE A 211 -15.63 -8.04 2.15
CA PHE A 211 -14.84 -7.72 0.96
C PHE A 211 -15.28 -6.41 0.35
N MET A 212 -14.31 -5.61 -0.03
CA MET A 212 -14.53 -4.38 -0.77
C MET A 212 -13.99 -4.49 -2.20
N LYS A 213 -14.63 -3.80 -3.13
CA LYS A 213 -14.05 -3.55 -4.45
C LYS A 213 -12.89 -2.55 -4.31
N PRO A 214 -11.84 -2.64 -5.14
CA PRO A 214 -10.68 -1.75 -5.01
C PRO A 214 -11.00 -0.28 -5.36
N GLU A 215 -11.99 -0.01 -6.22
CA GLU A 215 -12.33 1.34 -6.65
C GLU A 215 -12.75 2.26 -5.48
N PRO A 216 -13.75 1.92 -4.63
CA PRO A 216 -14.12 2.77 -3.51
C PRO A 216 -13.01 2.86 -2.45
N VAL A 217 -12.14 1.84 -2.31
CA VAL A 217 -10.98 1.86 -1.42
C VAL A 217 -9.99 2.94 -1.87
N VAL A 218 -9.68 2.97 -3.16
CA VAL A 218 -8.74 3.92 -3.76
C VAL A 218 -9.30 5.34 -3.77
N GLU A 219 -10.55 5.52 -4.20
CA GLU A 219 -11.18 6.85 -4.19
C GLU A 219 -11.22 7.47 -2.79
N GLY A 220 -11.57 6.66 -1.79
CA GLY A 220 -11.55 7.10 -0.40
C GLY A 220 -10.16 7.46 0.10
N ALA A 221 -9.11 6.72 -0.33
CA ALA A 221 -7.72 7.02 0.02
C ALA A 221 -7.24 8.35 -0.59
N ILE A 222 -7.56 8.58 -1.87
CA ILE A 222 -7.25 9.85 -2.55
C ILE A 222 -7.95 11.01 -1.82
N ASN A 223 -9.23 10.89 -1.55
CA ASN A 223 -9.97 11.92 -0.81
C ASN A 223 -9.43 12.13 0.62
N ALA A 224 -8.91 11.09 1.27
CA ALA A 224 -8.34 11.19 2.61
C ALA A 224 -7.02 11.97 2.60
N VAL A 225 -6.09 11.65 1.69
CA VAL A 225 -4.82 12.37 1.59
C VAL A 225 -5.03 13.82 1.12
N GLU A 226 -5.97 14.09 0.22
CA GLU A 226 -6.35 15.45 -0.20
C GLU A 226 -6.84 16.32 0.98
N ARG A 227 -7.42 15.70 2.01
CA ARG A 227 -7.93 16.37 3.22
C ARG A 227 -6.94 16.33 4.39
N GLY A 228 -5.71 15.92 4.17
CA GLY A 228 -4.69 15.82 5.21
C GLY A 228 -4.96 14.76 6.29
N ARG A 229 -5.81 13.75 6.01
CA ARG A 229 -6.05 12.66 6.97
C ARG A 229 -4.88 11.70 7.01
N ALA A 230 -4.19 11.62 8.14
CA ALA A 230 -3.03 10.75 8.32
C ALA A 230 -3.34 9.24 8.28
N VAL A 231 -4.58 8.83 8.58
CA VAL A 231 -5.03 7.42 8.53
C VAL A 231 -6.42 7.35 7.91
N TYR A 232 -6.60 6.44 6.97
CA TYR A 232 -7.89 6.14 6.36
C TYR A 232 -8.19 4.64 6.38
N VAL A 233 -9.33 4.28 6.97
CA VAL A 233 -9.86 2.91 7.02
C VAL A 233 -11.11 2.86 6.15
N PRO A 234 -11.09 2.18 5.00
CA PRO A 234 -12.23 2.09 4.11
C PRO A 234 -13.30 1.11 4.62
N GLY A 235 -14.56 1.52 4.50
CA GLY A 235 -15.72 0.69 4.85
C GLY A 235 -16.11 0.76 6.33
N ALA A 236 -17.44 0.82 6.57
CA ALA A 236 -17.97 0.95 7.93
C ALA A 236 -17.59 -0.21 8.85
N TRP A 237 -17.61 -1.45 8.31
CA TRP A 237 -17.19 -2.64 9.06
C TRP A 237 -15.72 -2.57 9.50
N ASN A 238 -14.82 -2.25 8.58
CA ASN A 238 -13.39 -2.13 8.90
C ASN A 238 -13.13 -1.00 9.90
N SER A 239 -13.81 0.13 9.73
CA SER A 239 -13.75 1.26 10.67
C SER A 239 -14.24 0.88 12.06
N PHE A 240 -15.34 0.12 12.15
CA PHE A 240 -15.84 -0.40 13.41
C PHE A 240 -14.84 -1.35 14.08
N VAL A 241 -14.25 -2.27 13.33
CA VAL A 241 -13.22 -3.20 13.86
C VAL A 241 -12.01 -2.43 14.37
N ALA A 242 -11.51 -1.44 13.61
CA ALA A 242 -10.38 -0.61 14.02
C ALA A 242 -10.71 0.19 15.31
N TRP A 243 -11.89 0.80 15.36
CA TRP A 243 -12.36 1.53 16.54
C TRP A 243 -12.51 0.61 17.76
N LEU A 244 -13.12 -0.56 17.59
CA LEU A 244 -13.33 -1.53 18.68
C LEU A 244 -11.98 -1.96 19.28
N ASN A 245 -10.99 -2.27 18.45
CA ASN A 245 -9.67 -2.65 18.93
C ASN A 245 -8.93 -1.51 19.67
N LYS A 246 -9.21 -0.26 19.31
CA LYS A 246 -8.68 0.91 20.02
C LYS A 246 -9.40 1.17 21.34
N ALA A 247 -10.72 0.91 21.39
CA ALA A 247 -11.55 1.17 22.55
C ALA A 247 -11.47 0.07 23.64
N LEU A 248 -11.21 -1.18 23.25
CA LEU A 248 -11.11 -2.30 24.18
C LEU A 248 -9.80 -2.25 24.97
N PRO A 249 -9.82 -2.68 26.26
CA PRO A 249 -8.62 -2.98 27.01
C PRO A 249 -7.75 -4.00 26.25
N ARG A 250 -6.44 -3.78 26.21
CA ARG A 250 -5.50 -4.59 25.40
C ARG A 250 -5.67 -6.11 25.56
N PRO A 251 -5.83 -6.68 26.78
CA PRO A 251 -6.04 -8.12 26.92
C PRO A 251 -7.30 -8.65 26.22
N MET A 252 -8.38 -7.85 26.16
CA MET A 252 -9.63 -8.22 25.50
C MET A 252 -9.48 -8.18 23.97
N ALA A 253 -8.81 -7.16 23.45
CA ALA A 253 -8.51 -7.04 22.01
C ALA A 253 -7.62 -8.21 21.54
N GLU A 254 -6.59 -8.57 22.31
CA GLU A 254 -5.72 -9.70 22.05
C GLU A 254 -6.48 -11.04 22.07
N ALA A 255 -7.37 -11.24 23.05
CA ALA A 255 -8.20 -12.46 23.15
C ALA A 255 -9.15 -12.57 21.94
N PHE A 256 -9.73 -11.46 21.48
CA PHE A 256 -10.60 -11.42 20.31
C PHE A 256 -9.84 -11.85 19.05
N VAL A 257 -8.67 -11.26 18.78
CA VAL A 257 -7.85 -11.60 17.61
C VAL A 257 -7.32 -13.03 17.69
N LYS A 258 -6.87 -13.48 18.89
CA LYS A 258 -6.42 -14.86 19.10
C LYS A 258 -7.51 -15.89 18.80
N ASN A 259 -8.76 -15.59 19.11
CA ASN A 259 -9.88 -16.49 18.84
C ASN A 259 -10.22 -16.55 17.33
N GLN A 260 -10.12 -15.42 16.63
CA GLN A 260 -10.25 -15.36 15.16
C GLN A 260 -9.12 -16.12 14.47
N SER A 261 -7.87 -15.99 14.93
CA SER A 261 -6.69 -16.65 14.33
C SER A 261 -6.67 -18.18 14.50
N LYS A 262 -7.44 -18.75 15.44
CA LYS A 262 -7.62 -20.20 15.55
C LYS A 262 -8.22 -20.84 14.29
N ARG A 263 -9.03 -20.10 13.51
CA ARG A 263 -9.58 -20.58 12.25
C ARG A 263 -8.51 -20.73 11.17
N PHE A 264 -7.46 -19.91 11.20
CA PHE A 264 -6.31 -20.00 10.30
C PHE A 264 -5.31 -21.10 10.71
N ARG A 265 -5.29 -21.52 12.00
CA ARG A 265 -4.44 -22.61 12.48
C ARG A 265 -4.86 -23.99 11.96
N LYS A 266 -6.16 -24.26 11.81
CA LYS A 266 -6.66 -25.57 11.37
C LYS A 266 -6.37 -25.88 9.90
N ALA A 267 -6.12 -24.87 9.08
CA ALA A 267 -5.84 -25.02 7.66
C ALA A 267 -4.36 -25.34 7.33
N HIS A 268 -3.46 -25.34 8.34
CA HIS A 268 -2.05 -25.73 8.21
C HIS A 268 -1.74 -27.05 8.92
N ALA A 269 -2.74 -27.72 9.48
CA ALA A 269 -2.57 -28.99 10.22
C ALA A 269 -3.08 -30.21 9.42
N ASP A 270 -3.65 -29.98 8.25
CA ASP A 270 -4.04 -30.97 7.22
C ASP A 270 -3.17 -30.75 5.96
#